data_483d4e2e66790ae0687d8483d67929d5
#
_entry.id   483d4e2e66790ae0687d8483d67929d5
#
_cell.length_a   1.000
_cell.length_b   1.000
_cell.length_c   1.000
_cell.angle_alpha   90.00
_cell.angle_beta   90.00
_cell.angle_gamma   90.00
#
_symmetry.space_group_name_H-M   'P 1'
#
loop_
_entity.id
_entity.type
_entity.pdbx_description
1 polymer ?
#
loop_
_entity_poly.entity_id
_entity_poly.type
_entity_poly.pdbx_seq_one_letter_code
_entity_poly.pdbx_strand_id
1 'polypeptide(L)'
;VLLRDYSIYLYSGQRMAEGVPPYVSVFDHKGPLAPMISGLGVMLSKLLNWDDIYTVRLVFFTAGCLAVVVVYLLGKSVFKSQTVGFLAALTFLGFYPYGYSAASGPEPKTPMVLFEALCLLFAVKKRWFWAGLCGSLAFLIWQPMAVFAILVFLLSVTRPKEERYGAALRAVAGISTPLLATVAYFYYYGALGNLLEGVVYFNAQYLTRGEYTTTPLIFRVPSNPSLIWGPVSNVVFPYSMMLVPIIVGLFAIFRLYFIRPFEYRLTPILISLPAPFLWALLDFQLSDDFFVYLPYVAIGFGAFVFSVIRRVKNPRLIGTFFGMLLLGVAIASTFHELNALAANSLLGTDIDLRQQREGALEIENRFGEDVKLASINSPQVLVFLHRENPNPYPFITAGIDQEIEAKWPGGFEGWLRGLEESSDVITFLGDGQTLSPTAEATSKHRQQLTDWLDSRYHVEKVGPWWLYVKDLPDK
;
A
#
# COMPACT_ATOMS: atom_id res chain seq x y z
N VAL A 1 -15.80 6.50 2.64
CA VAL A 1 -15.91 5.32 1.74
C VAL A 1 -14.85 4.28 2.08
N LEU A 2 -15.22 3.02 2.03
CA LEU A 2 -14.31 1.89 2.04
C LEU A 2 -14.04 1.48 0.60
N LEU A 3 -12.81 1.68 0.13
CA LEU A 3 -12.38 1.27 -1.21
C LEU A 3 -12.18 -0.25 -1.28
N ARG A 4 -12.22 -0.82 -2.49
CA ARG A 4 -11.98 -2.25 -2.74
C ARG A 4 -10.65 -2.70 -2.13
N ASP A 5 -9.55 -2.04 -2.46
CA ASP A 5 -8.21 -2.44 -2.02
C ASP A 5 -8.05 -2.33 -0.50
N TYR A 6 -8.63 -1.32 0.13
CA TYR A 6 -8.64 -1.22 1.59
C TYR A 6 -9.49 -2.32 2.24
N SER A 7 -10.60 -2.70 1.59
CA SER A 7 -11.45 -3.77 2.10
C SER A 7 -10.79 -5.15 2.02
N ILE A 8 -9.91 -5.40 1.06
CA ILE A 8 -9.13 -6.64 0.98
C ILE A 8 -8.27 -6.82 2.24
N TYR A 9 -7.51 -5.77 2.62
CA TYR A 9 -6.66 -5.82 3.82
C TYR A 9 -7.47 -5.85 5.11
N LEU A 10 -8.60 -5.15 5.15
CA LEU A 10 -9.46 -5.15 6.34
C LEU A 10 -10.16 -6.49 6.50
N TYR A 11 -10.70 -7.06 5.42
CA TYR A 11 -11.29 -8.41 5.42
C TYR A 11 -10.28 -9.46 5.88
N SER A 12 -9.08 -9.45 5.31
CA SER A 12 -8.00 -10.35 5.76
C SER A 12 -7.66 -10.14 7.24
N GLY A 13 -7.70 -8.88 7.71
CA GLY A 13 -7.51 -8.54 9.12
C GLY A 13 -8.61 -9.06 10.04
N GLN A 14 -9.89 -8.97 9.62
CA GLN A 14 -11.03 -9.55 10.35
C GLN A 14 -10.89 -11.06 10.47
N ARG A 15 -10.58 -11.75 9.36
CA ARG A 15 -10.34 -13.21 9.35
C ARG A 15 -9.16 -13.61 10.22
N MET A 16 -8.07 -12.82 10.21
CA MET A 16 -6.93 -13.04 11.10
C MET A 16 -7.32 -12.92 12.58
N ALA A 17 -8.16 -11.96 12.93
CA ALA A 17 -8.68 -11.79 14.29
C ALA A 17 -9.63 -12.94 14.74
N GLU A 18 -10.06 -13.77 13.81
CA GLU A 18 -10.84 -14.99 14.01
C GLU A 18 -9.97 -16.26 13.92
N GLY A 19 -8.65 -16.09 13.75
CA GLY A 19 -7.69 -17.20 13.72
C GLY A 19 -7.39 -17.76 12.34
N VAL A 20 -7.90 -17.14 11.26
CA VAL A 20 -7.61 -17.55 9.87
C VAL A 20 -6.49 -16.66 9.32
N PRO A 21 -5.29 -17.19 9.03
CA PRO A 21 -4.17 -16.39 8.61
C PRO A 21 -4.37 -15.79 7.18
N PRO A 22 -3.69 -14.67 6.85
CA PRO A 22 -3.63 -14.17 5.48
C PRO A 22 -3.25 -15.27 4.49
N TYR A 23 -3.60 -15.12 3.22
CA TYR A 23 -3.46 -16.08 2.11
C TYR A 23 -4.30 -17.36 2.21
N VAL A 24 -4.83 -17.69 3.38
CA VAL A 24 -5.86 -18.74 3.54
C VAL A 24 -7.24 -18.16 3.29
N SER A 25 -7.53 -17.02 3.91
CA SER A 25 -8.81 -16.31 3.77
C SER A 25 -8.93 -15.49 2.49
N VAL A 26 -7.80 -14.93 2.04
CA VAL A 26 -7.70 -14.09 0.81
C VAL A 26 -6.40 -14.40 0.12
N PHE A 27 -6.46 -14.84 -1.12
CA PHE A 27 -5.28 -14.92 -1.97
C PHE A 27 -4.80 -13.51 -2.33
N ASP A 28 -3.54 -13.22 -2.06
CA ASP A 28 -2.88 -11.96 -2.43
C ASP A 28 -1.41 -12.25 -2.80
N HIS A 29 -0.81 -11.38 -3.60
CA HIS A 29 0.58 -11.47 -4.04
C HIS A 29 1.51 -10.47 -3.36
N LYS A 30 0.97 -9.58 -2.55
CA LYS A 30 1.73 -8.59 -1.76
C LYS A 30 2.20 -9.20 -0.44
N GLY A 31 3.07 -8.48 0.28
CA GLY A 31 3.63 -8.97 1.54
C GLY A 31 2.60 -9.12 2.67
N PRO A 32 2.85 -10.00 3.66
CA PRO A 32 1.88 -10.35 4.70
C PRO A 32 1.68 -9.27 5.77
N LEU A 33 2.59 -8.30 5.89
CA LEU A 33 2.58 -7.40 7.05
C LEU A 33 1.42 -6.40 7.01
N ALA A 34 0.96 -5.96 5.84
CA ALA A 34 -0.17 -5.03 5.75
C ALA A 34 -1.48 -5.65 6.27
N PRO A 35 -1.92 -6.85 5.83
CA PRO A 35 -3.07 -7.52 6.43
C PRO A 35 -2.84 -7.88 7.90
N MET A 36 -1.61 -8.19 8.34
CA MET A 36 -1.32 -8.44 9.75
C MET A 36 -1.46 -7.18 10.62
N ILE A 37 -1.06 -6.00 10.12
CA ILE A 37 -1.31 -4.71 10.80
C ILE A 37 -2.81 -4.44 10.90
N SER A 38 -3.58 -4.72 9.83
CA SER A 38 -5.04 -4.62 9.86
C SER A 38 -5.65 -5.57 10.90
N GLY A 39 -5.17 -6.81 10.97
CA GLY A 39 -5.59 -7.80 11.98
C GLY A 39 -5.33 -7.34 13.41
N LEU A 40 -4.16 -6.74 13.67
CA LEU A 40 -3.87 -6.13 14.98
C LEU A 40 -4.83 -4.97 15.28
N GLY A 41 -5.19 -4.17 14.27
CA GLY A 41 -6.20 -3.10 14.39
C GLY A 41 -7.58 -3.66 14.73
N VAL A 42 -8.01 -4.75 14.10
CA VAL A 42 -9.27 -5.44 14.41
C VAL A 42 -9.25 -6.07 15.81
N MET A 43 -8.13 -6.69 16.22
CA MET A 43 -8.00 -7.19 17.60
C MET A 43 -8.08 -6.06 18.63
N LEU A 44 -7.48 -4.90 18.33
CA LEU A 44 -7.58 -3.71 19.16
C LEU A 44 -9.02 -3.18 19.23
N SER A 45 -9.76 -3.18 18.12
CA SER A 45 -11.17 -2.77 18.11
C SER A 45 -12.04 -3.66 19.02
N LYS A 46 -11.82 -4.98 18.96
CA LYS A 46 -12.50 -5.95 19.86
C LYS A 46 -12.16 -5.67 21.33
N LEU A 47 -10.89 -5.38 21.64
CA LEU A 47 -10.45 -5.08 23.01
C LEU A 47 -11.05 -3.79 23.57
N LEU A 48 -11.17 -2.75 22.71
CA LEU A 48 -11.67 -1.43 23.09
C LEU A 48 -13.19 -1.29 22.90
N ASN A 49 -13.85 -2.28 22.32
CA ASN A 49 -15.24 -2.25 21.90
C ASN A 49 -15.54 -1.06 20.95
N TRP A 50 -14.64 -0.86 20.00
CA TRP A 50 -14.73 0.15 18.96
C TRP A 50 -15.07 -0.46 17.60
N ASP A 51 -15.54 0.39 16.67
CA ASP A 51 -15.69 -0.02 15.27
C ASP A 51 -14.33 -0.38 14.65
N ASP A 52 -14.26 -1.52 13.98
CA ASP A 52 -13.01 -2.05 13.43
C ASP A 52 -12.48 -1.23 12.25
N ILE A 53 -13.37 -0.71 11.39
CA ILE A 53 -12.99 0.13 10.24
C ILE A 53 -12.27 1.39 10.75
N TYR A 54 -12.88 2.08 11.73
CA TYR A 54 -12.27 3.29 12.29
C TYR A 54 -11.00 2.99 13.09
N THR A 55 -10.97 1.86 13.81
CA THR A 55 -9.78 1.48 14.59
C THR A 55 -8.60 1.15 13.66
N VAL A 56 -8.84 0.41 12.59
CA VAL A 56 -7.80 0.11 11.59
C VAL A 56 -7.32 1.39 10.90
N ARG A 57 -8.24 2.29 10.52
CA ARG A 57 -7.88 3.62 10.00
C ARG A 57 -6.98 4.39 10.97
N LEU A 58 -7.31 4.40 12.26
CA LEU A 58 -6.50 5.06 13.30
C LEU A 58 -5.09 4.48 13.40
N VAL A 59 -4.93 3.16 13.27
CA VAL A 59 -3.62 2.50 13.27
C VAL A 59 -2.77 2.97 12.09
N PHE A 60 -3.34 2.97 10.87
CA PHE A 60 -2.62 3.42 9.67
C PHE A 60 -2.34 4.92 9.70
N PHE A 61 -3.29 5.73 10.14
CA PHE A 61 -3.10 7.17 10.33
C PHE A 61 -1.98 7.47 11.34
N THR A 62 -1.92 6.72 12.44
CA THR A 62 -0.84 6.84 13.42
C THR A 62 0.51 6.53 12.79
N ALA A 63 0.60 5.51 11.94
CA ALA A 63 1.82 5.21 11.19
C ALA A 63 2.21 6.38 10.26
N GLY A 64 1.25 7.01 9.60
CA GLY A 64 1.45 8.22 8.79
C GLY A 64 1.99 9.40 9.62
N CYS A 65 1.40 9.68 10.78
CA CYS A 65 1.86 10.72 11.69
C CYS A 65 3.30 10.45 12.21
N LEU A 66 3.59 9.20 12.55
CA LEU A 66 4.94 8.80 12.96
C LEU A 66 5.96 8.98 11.84
N ALA A 67 5.58 8.74 10.57
CA ALA A 67 6.46 8.97 9.43
C ALA A 67 6.89 10.45 9.33
N VAL A 68 6.01 11.41 9.60
CA VAL A 68 6.37 12.86 9.67
C VAL A 68 7.46 13.11 10.72
N VAL A 69 7.30 12.54 11.91
CA VAL A 69 8.28 12.67 13.00
C VAL A 69 9.62 12.03 12.60
N VAL A 70 9.57 10.88 11.96
CA VAL A 70 10.79 10.17 11.51
C VAL A 70 11.49 10.95 10.39
N VAL A 71 10.77 11.56 9.46
CA VAL A 71 11.34 12.42 8.41
C VAL A 71 12.00 13.66 9.02
N TYR A 72 11.39 14.28 10.05
CA TYR A 72 12.07 15.33 10.83
C TYR A 72 13.41 14.84 11.39
N LEU A 73 13.40 13.70 12.08
CA LEU A 73 14.59 13.13 12.71
C LEU A 73 15.65 12.71 11.68
N LEU A 74 15.22 12.23 10.53
CA LEU A 74 16.10 11.86 9.41
C LEU A 74 16.79 13.08 8.84
N GLY A 75 16.05 14.12 8.45
CA GLY A 75 16.59 15.38 7.94
C GLY A 75 17.56 16.05 8.95
N LYS A 76 17.16 16.11 10.24
CA LYS A 76 18.01 16.58 11.32
C LYS A 76 19.31 15.78 11.43
N SER A 77 19.24 14.45 11.35
CA SER A 77 20.40 13.56 11.52
C SER A 77 21.36 13.62 10.34
N VAL A 78 20.82 13.66 9.11
CA VAL A 78 21.60 13.72 7.87
C VAL A 78 22.37 15.04 7.77
N PHE A 79 21.69 16.18 7.97
CA PHE A 79 22.25 17.52 7.77
C PHE A 79 22.73 18.21 9.05
N LYS A 80 22.63 17.57 10.21
CA LYS A 80 22.96 18.14 11.53
C LYS A 80 22.26 19.48 11.80
N SER A 81 21.02 19.63 11.31
CA SER A 81 20.26 20.88 11.39
C SER A 81 18.80 20.61 11.76
N GLN A 82 18.35 21.21 12.86
CA GLN A 82 16.95 21.17 13.28
C GLN A 82 16.07 21.85 12.23
N THR A 83 16.54 22.93 11.62
CA THR A 83 15.82 23.68 10.59
C THR A 83 15.57 22.80 9.36
N VAL A 84 16.58 22.04 8.90
CA VAL A 84 16.38 21.10 7.77
C VAL A 84 15.36 20.02 8.14
N GLY A 85 15.46 19.47 9.35
CA GLY A 85 14.47 18.50 9.83
C GLY A 85 13.06 19.07 9.85
N PHE A 86 12.87 20.27 10.37
CA PHE A 86 11.58 20.94 10.44
C PHE A 86 11.00 21.25 9.04
N LEU A 87 11.83 21.80 8.14
CA LEU A 87 11.41 22.05 6.76
C LEU A 87 11.06 20.75 6.03
N ALA A 88 11.80 19.67 6.26
CA ALA A 88 11.50 18.37 5.70
C ALA A 88 10.16 17.83 6.21
N ALA A 89 9.89 17.93 7.51
CA ALA A 89 8.62 17.50 8.09
C ALA A 89 7.43 18.29 7.53
N LEU A 90 7.54 19.62 7.42
CA LEU A 90 6.51 20.46 6.83
C LEU A 90 6.28 20.13 5.34
N THR A 91 7.37 19.89 4.60
CA THR A 91 7.29 19.46 3.20
C THR A 91 6.56 18.13 3.09
N PHE A 92 6.90 17.17 3.96
CA PHE A 92 6.27 15.85 3.98
C PHE A 92 4.77 15.92 4.30
N LEU A 93 4.38 16.74 5.27
CA LEU A 93 2.97 17.01 5.61
C LEU A 93 2.18 17.62 4.45
N GLY A 94 2.84 18.34 3.53
CA GLY A 94 2.21 18.91 2.36
C GLY A 94 1.84 17.90 1.27
N PHE A 95 2.27 16.64 1.39
CA PHE A 95 1.93 15.59 0.42
C PHE A 95 0.54 15.02 0.72
N TYR A 96 -0.50 15.74 0.30
CA TYR A 96 -1.89 15.37 0.48
C TYR A 96 -2.21 13.91 0.17
N PRO A 97 -1.78 13.31 -0.97
CA PRO A 97 -2.18 11.94 -1.28
C PRO A 97 -1.73 10.92 -0.23
N TYR A 98 -0.54 11.12 0.36
CA TYR A 98 -0.03 10.25 1.43
C TYR A 98 -0.85 10.35 2.71
N GLY A 99 -1.12 11.57 3.17
CA GLY A 99 -1.92 11.80 4.38
C GLY A 99 -3.35 11.29 4.21
N TYR A 100 -3.96 11.56 3.05
CA TYR A 100 -5.29 11.06 2.71
C TYR A 100 -5.36 9.53 2.72
N SER A 101 -4.42 8.85 2.08
CA SER A 101 -4.37 7.38 2.08
C SER A 101 -4.18 6.81 3.48
N ALA A 102 -3.30 7.44 4.29
CA ALA A 102 -3.08 7.05 5.68
C ALA A 102 -4.36 7.13 6.53
N ALA A 103 -5.20 8.13 6.27
CA ALA A 103 -6.42 8.40 7.02
C ALA A 103 -7.64 7.62 6.49
N SER A 104 -7.64 7.27 5.21
CA SER A 104 -8.81 6.68 4.55
C SER A 104 -8.95 5.17 4.77
N GLY A 105 -7.86 4.45 5.05
CA GLY A 105 -7.94 3.00 5.23
C GLY A 105 -6.61 2.31 5.39
N PRO A 106 -6.58 0.99 5.34
CA PRO A 106 -5.35 0.21 5.44
C PRO A 106 -4.54 0.24 4.14
N GLU A 107 -4.03 1.44 3.77
CA GLU A 107 -3.11 1.60 2.67
C GLU A 107 -1.72 1.02 3.04
N PRO A 108 -1.26 -0.07 2.41
CA PRO A 108 -0.02 -0.76 2.76
C PRO A 108 1.21 0.14 2.72
N LYS A 109 1.25 1.05 1.75
CA LYS A 109 2.41 1.92 1.56
C LYS A 109 2.57 2.98 2.64
N THR A 110 1.54 3.23 3.47
CA THR A 110 1.65 4.14 4.62
C THR A 110 2.64 3.61 5.69
N PRO A 111 2.44 2.43 6.30
CA PRO A 111 3.43 1.89 7.22
C PRO A 111 4.75 1.51 6.53
N MET A 112 4.73 1.19 5.24
CA MET A 112 5.94 0.93 4.46
C MET A 112 6.89 2.15 4.48
N VAL A 113 6.40 3.35 4.20
CA VAL A 113 7.20 4.59 4.22
C VAL A 113 7.71 4.90 5.63
N LEU A 114 6.93 4.63 6.67
CA LEU A 114 7.42 4.74 8.05
C LEU A 114 8.62 3.83 8.28
N PHE A 115 8.54 2.56 7.90
CA PHE A 115 9.63 1.60 8.10
C PHE A 115 10.84 1.90 7.21
N GLU A 116 10.64 2.37 5.99
CA GLU A 116 11.68 2.88 5.12
C GLU A 116 12.44 4.05 5.77
N ALA A 117 11.72 5.08 6.19
CA ALA A 117 12.32 6.25 6.83
C ALA A 117 13.04 5.90 8.14
N LEU A 118 12.49 4.97 8.94
CA LEU A 118 13.16 4.43 10.15
C LEU A 118 14.42 3.64 9.79
N CYS A 119 14.39 2.82 8.75
CA CYS A 119 15.55 2.09 8.25
C CYS A 119 16.68 3.05 7.91
N LEU A 120 16.40 4.08 7.11
CA LEU A 120 17.36 5.12 6.74
C LEU A 120 17.88 5.89 7.95
N LEU A 121 17.00 6.28 8.87
CA LEU A 121 17.36 6.98 10.10
C LEU A 121 18.32 6.14 10.97
N PHE A 122 18.03 4.88 11.17
CA PHE A 122 18.86 3.98 11.96
C PHE A 122 20.18 3.64 11.24
N ALA A 123 20.19 3.51 9.92
CA ALA A 123 21.41 3.34 9.13
C ALA A 123 22.34 4.57 9.26
N VAL A 124 21.78 5.79 9.15
CA VAL A 124 22.51 7.06 9.39
C VAL A 124 23.10 7.11 10.79
N LYS A 125 22.37 6.60 11.80
CA LYS A 125 22.82 6.52 13.20
C LYS A 125 23.67 5.29 13.51
N LYS A 126 23.98 4.44 12.52
CA LYS A 126 24.75 3.20 12.67
C LYS A 126 24.12 2.20 13.67
N ARG A 127 22.79 2.23 13.83
CA ARG A 127 22.04 1.30 14.67
C ARG A 127 21.58 0.10 13.84
N TRP A 128 22.54 -0.76 13.51
CA TRP A 128 22.42 -1.80 12.48
C TRP A 128 21.26 -2.79 12.72
N PHE A 129 21.01 -3.22 13.96
CA PHE A 129 19.90 -4.09 14.29
C PHE A 129 18.55 -3.45 13.91
N TRP A 130 18.33 -2.20 14.39
CA TRP A 130 17.08 -1.49 14.13
C TRP A 130 16.90 -1.11 12.66
N ALA A 131 18.01 -0.80 11.98
CA ALA A 131 17.97 -0.54 10.55
C ALA A 131 17.57 -1.79 9.77
N GLY A 132 18.17 -2.95 10.08
CA GLY A 132 17.83 -4.22 9.45
C GLY A 132 16.38 -4.64 9.73
N LEU A 133 15.93 -4.50 10.97
CA LEU A 133 14.55 -4.79 11.37
C LEU A 133 13.56 -3.95 10.57
N CYS A 134 13.74 -2.63 10.49
CA CYS A 134 12.84 -1.75 9.74
C CYS A 134 12.90 -2.00 8.23
N GLY A 135 14.08 -2.27 7.65
CA GLY A 135 14.21 -2.64 6.23
C GLY A 135 13.47 -3.93 5.89
N SER A 136 13.52 -4.91 6.79
CA SER A 136 12.79 -6.16 6.64
C SER A 136 11.28 -6.00 6.84
N LEU A 137 10.83 -5.14 7.74
CA LEU A 137 9.41 -4.80 7.89
C LEU A 137 8.86 -4.10 6.64
N ALA A 138 9.62 -3.18 6.03
CA ALA A 138 9.23 -2.57 4.76
C ALA A 138 9.11 -3.61 3.64
N PHE A 139 10.07 -4.56 3.54
CA PHE A 139 10.03 -5.68 2.61
C PHE A 139 8.80 -6.58 2.81
N LEU A 140 8.42 -6.88 4.04
CA LEU A 140 7.24 -7.68 4.36
C LEU A 140 5.91 -7.00 4.02
N ILE A 141 5.92 -5.71 3.70
CA ILE A 141 4.76 -5.00 3.14
C ILE A 141 4.80 -5.04 1.62
N TRP A 142 5.93 -4.73 1.02
CA TRP A 142 6.09 -4.66 -0.42
C TRP A 142 7.47 -5.16 -0.85
N GLN A 143 7.50 -6.20 -1.66
CA GLN A 143 8.72 -6.95 -1.98
C GLN A 143 9.88 -6.09 -2.56
N PRO A 144 9.65 -5.08 -3.40
CA PRO A 144 10.72 -4.20 -3.88
C PRO A 144 11.51 -3.52 -2.77
N MET A 145 10.95 -3.38 -1.57
CA MET A 145 11.63 -2.79 -0.40
C MET A 145 12.72 -3.70 0.18
N ALA A 146 12.93 -4.91 -0.33
CA ALA A 146 14.09 -5.75 0.00
C ALA A 146 15.42 -5.00 -0.16
N VAL A 147 15.46 -4.02 -1.06
CA VAL A 147 16.64 -3.16 -1.26
C VAL A 147 17.12 -2.49 0.03
N PHE A 148 16.22 -2.15 0.94
CA PHE A 148 16.59 -1.50 2.20
C PHE A 148 17.29 -2.47 3.16
N ALA A 149 16.82 -3.72 3.24
CA ALA A 149 17.48 -4.75 4.02
C ALA A 149 18.87 -5.10 3.44
N ILE A 150 18.96 -5.24 2.11
CA ILE A 150 20.21 -5.47 1.38
C ILE A 150 21.17 -4.29 1.62
N LEU A 151 20.71 -3.06 1.48
CA LEU A 151 21.50 -1.86 1.72
C LEU A 151 22.10 -1.83 3.13
N VAL A 152 21.29 -2.11 4.15
CA VAL A 152 21.75 -2.15 5.55
C VAL A 152 22.85 -3.18 5.73
N PHE A 153 22.69 -4.37 5.17
CA PHE A 153 23.73 -5.40 5.21
C PHE A 153 25.00 -4.92 4.51
N LEU A 154 24.92 -4.40 3.29
CA LEU A 154 26.08 -3.91 2.53
C LEU A 154 26.80 -2.77 3.29
N LEU A 155 26.06 -1.80 3.83
CA LEU A 155 26.65 -0.71 4.62
C LEU A 155 27.31 -1.22 5.91
N SER A 156 26.80 -2.27 6.51
CA SER A 156 27.38 -2.87 7.71
C SER A 156 28.71 -3.57 7.45
N VAL A 157 28.84 -4.26 6.31
CA VAL A 157 30.07 -4.96 5.93
C VAL A 157 31.16 -4.04 5.35
N THR A 158 30.81 -2.83 4.93
CA THR A 158 31.78 -1.80 4.50
C THR A 158 32.40 -1.02 5.65
N ARG A 159 32.06 -1.33 6.90
CA ARG A 159 32.65 -0.71 8.09
C ARG A 159 34.12 -1.10 8.26
N PRO A 160 34.91 -0.32 9.02
CA PRO A 160 36.25 -0.71 9.40
C PRO A 160 36.31 -2.11 10.00
N LYS A 161 37.43 -2.80 9.84
CA LYS A 161 37.57 -4.22 10.24
C LYS A 161 37.14 -4.49 11.69
N GLU A 162 37.43 -3.55 12.59
CA GLU A 162 37.13 -3.63 14.03
C GLU A 162 35.63 -3.61 14.34
N GLU A 163 34.85 -2.91 13.53
CA GLU A 163 33.39 -2.76 13.71
C GLU A 163 32.57 -3.72 12.84
N ARG A 164 33.15 -4.21 11.73
CA ARG A 164 32.46 -4.90 10.62
C ARG A 164 31.66 -6.10 11.08
N TYR A 165 32.29 -7.02 11.79
CA TYR A 165 31.64 -8.27 12.21
C TYR A 165 30.47 -8.01 13.16
N GLY A 166 30.64 -7.12 14.13
CA GLY A 166 29.58 -6.75 15.07
C GLY A 166 28.46 -5.93 14.40
N ALA A 167 28.79 -5.14 13.38
CA ALA A 167 27.79 -4.42 12.59
C ALA A 167 26.98 -5.37 11.71
N ALA A 168 27.67 -6.26 10.97
CA ALA A 168 27.04 -7.24 10.09
C ALA A 168 26.15 -8.22 10.87
N LEU A 169 26.63 -8.74 12.00
CA LEU A 169 25.84 -9.64 12.84
C LEU A 169 24.56 -8.97 13.35
N ARG A 170 24.65 -7.72 13.82
CA ARG A 170 23.47 -6.95 14.24
C ARG A 170 22.52 -6.65 13.09
N ALA A 171 23.03 -6.34 11.89
CA ALA A 171 22.22 -6.13 10.70
C ALA A 171 21.46 -7.41 10.32
N VAL A 172 22.17 -8.54 10.24
CA VAL A 172 21.56 -9.85 9.95
C VAL A 172 20.52 -10.23 11.00
N ALA A 173 20.84 -10.08 12.30
CA ALA A 173 19.89 -10.35 13.37
C ALA A 173 18.62 -9.50 13.24
N GLY A 174 18.77 -8.18 12.94
CA GLY A 174 17.63 -7.30 12.72
C GLY A 174 16.80 -7.71 11.51
N ILE A 175 17.45 -8.04 10.39
CA ILE A 175 16.77 -8.50 9.16
C ILE A 175 16.02 -9.81 9.41
N SER A 176 16.67 -10.76 10.08
CA SER A 176 16.10 -12.10 10.29
C SER A 176 14.94 -12.10 11.29
N THR A 177 14.90 -11.19 12.27
CA THR A 177 13.88 -11.20 13.33
C THR A 177 12.45 -11.17 12.77
N PRO A 178 12.00 -10.18 11.96
CA PRO A 178 10.63 -10.17 11.46
C PRO A 178 10.37 -11.26 10.42
N LEU A 179 11.40 -11.68 9.65
CA LEU A 179 11.26 -12.78 8.69
C LEU A 179 10.98 -14.11 9.41
N LEU A 180 11.79 -14.42 10.43
CA LEU A 180 11.59 -15.64 11.22
C LEU A 180 10.27 -15.61 11.99
N ALA A 181 9.88 -14.45 12.53
CA ALA A 181 8.58 -14.29 13.19
C ALA A 181 7.42 -14.56 12.20
N THR A 182 7.51 -14.05 10.98
CA THR A 182 6.52 -14.30 9.93
C THR A 182 6.47 -15.78 9.56
N VAL A 183 7.62 -16.41 9.29
CA VAL A 183 7.69 -17.83 8.97
C VAL A 183 7.12 -18.69 10.13
N ALA A 184 7.48 -18.36 11.37
CA ALA A 184 6.98 -19.08 12.56
C ALA A 184 5.45 -18.94 12.70
N TYR A 185 4.90 -17.75 12.45
CA TYR A 185 3.45 -17.52 12.47
C TYR A 185 2.74 -18.41 11.44
N PHE A 186 3.16 -18.35 10.17
CA PHE A 186 2.52 -19.15 9.12
C PHE A 186 2.74 -20.66 9.30
N TYR A 187 3.89 -21.06 9.83
CA TYR A 187 4.16 -22.46 10.17
C TYR A 187 3.21 -22.96 11.30
N TYR A 188 3.01 -22.14 12.33
CA TYR A 188 2.10 -22.46 13.44
C TYR A 188 0.65 -22.70 12.97
N TYR A 189 0.18 -21.91 12.00
CA TYR A 189 -1.15 -22.07 11.42
C TYR A 189 -1.22 -23.06 10.25
N GLY A 190 -0.13 -23.76 9.92
CA GLY A 190 -0.09 -24.69 8.78
C GLY A 190 -0.22 -24.01 7.41
N ALA A 191 -0.05 -22.69 7.34
CA ALA A 191 -0.30 -21.85 6.17
C ALA A 191 0.97 -21.41 5.42
N LEU A 192 2.12 -22.03 5.71
CA LEU A 192 3.40 -21.68 5.07
C LEU A 192 3.36 -21.87 3.55
N GLY A 193 2.67 -22.92 3.07
CA GLY A 193 2.45 -23.15 1.64
C GLY A 193 1.72 -22.01 0.98
N ASN A 194 0.65 -21.50 1.60
CA ASN A 194 -0.14 -20.37 1.10
C ASN A 194 0.68 -19.08 1.05
N LEU A 195 1.51 -18.81 2.07
CA LEU A 195 2.44 -17.68 2.06
C LEU A 195 3.41 -17.77 0.88
N LEU A 196 4.05 -18.93 0.67
CA LEU A 196 5.01 -19.12 -0.41
C LEU A 196 4.35 -19.03 -1.78
N GLU A 197 3.14 -19.57 -1.93
CA GLU A 197 2.37 -19.49 -3.16
C GLU A 197 2.09 -18.03 -3.54
N GLY A 198 1.50 -17.24 -2.64
CA GLY A 198 1.18 -15.84 -2.91
C GLY A 198 2.43 -14.98 -3.11
N VAL A 199 3.35 -15.00 -2.14
CA VAL A 199 4.47 -14.03 -2.10
C VAL A 199 5.63 -14.40 -3.03
N VAL A 200 5.87 -15.69 -3.30
CA VAL A 200 7.03 -16.15 -4.07
C VAL A 200 6.64 -16.74 -5.41
N TYR A 201 5.84 -17.82 -5.43
CA TYR A 201 5.58 -18.54 -6.67
C TYR A 201 4.71 -17.76 -7.63
N PHE A 202 3.65 -17.15 -7.16
CA PHE A 202 2.79 -16.30 -8.00
C PHE A 202 3.59 -15.13 -8.60
N ASN A 203 4.38 -14.42 -7.79
CA ASN A 203 5.18 -13.29 -8.29
C ASN A 203 6.27 -13.71 -9.29
N ALA A 204 6.89 -14.88 -9.09
CA ALA A 204 7.85 -15.41 -10.07
C ALA A 204 7.20 -15.74 -11.41
N GLN A 205 5.95 -16.23 -11.39
CA GLN A 205 5.18 -16.54 -12.60
C GLN A 205 4.52 -15.31 -13.21
N TYR A 206 4.07 -14.36 -12.38
CA TYR A 206 3.47 -13.10 -12.79
C TYR A 206 4.36 -12.32 -13.77
N LEU A 207 5.67 -12.34 -13.56
CA LEU A 207 6.65 -11.73 -14.46
C LEU A 207 6.75 -12.44 -15.83
N THR A 208 6.22 -13.64 -15.99
CA THR A 208 6.33 -14.46 -17.21
C THR A 208 4.99 -14.73 -17.90
N ARG A 209 3.85 -14.43 -17.28
CA ARG A 209 2.51 -14.70 -17.81
C ARG A 209 2.05 -13.58 -18.76
N GLY A 210 1.94 -13.90 -20.00
CA GLY A 210 1.94 -13.06 -21.20
C GLY A 210 0.84 -12.06 -21.51
N GLU A 211 -0.34 -12.00 -20.85
CA GLU A 211 -1.35 -10.98 -21.18
C GLU A 211 -1.17 -9.67 -20.37
N TYR A 212 -0.66 -9.79 -19.18
CA TYR A 212 -0.17 -8.63 -18.42
C TYR A 212 1.29 -8.43 -18.78
N THR A 213 1.53 -7.73 -19.85
CA THR A 213 2.86 -7.54 -20.40
C THR A 213 3.80 -6.99 -19.36
N THR A 214 4.54 -7.86 -18.82
CA THR A 214 5.70 -7.62 -17.97
C THR A 214 6.89 -7.07 -18.77
N THR A 215 6.63 -6.59 -19.99
CA THR A 215 7.61 -5.79 -20.68
C THR A 215 7.81 -4.51 -19.87
N PRO A 216 9.00 -4.30 -19.29
CA PRO A 216 9.27 -3.11 -18.50
C PRO A 216 8.81 -1.84 -19.20
N LEU A 217 8.26 -0.90 -18.44
CA LEU A 217 7.71 0.35 -18.98
C LEU A 217 8.68 1.02 -19.97
N ILE A 218 9.97 0.99 -19.63
CA ILE A 218 11.03 1.55 -20.47
C ILE A 218 11.11 0.94 -21.88
N PHE A 219 10.76 -0.33 -22.05
CA PHE A 219 10.75 -0.98 -23.37
C PHE A 219 9.44 -0.83 -24.12
N ARG A 220 8.35 -0.48 -23.43
CA ARG A 220 7.05 -0.21 -24.04
C ARG A 220 6.94 1.23 -24.57
N VAL A 221 7.60 2.18 -23.93
CA VAL A 221 7.57 3.60 -24.28
C VAL A 221 7.98 3.90 -25.72
N PRO A 222 9.03 3.29 -26.30
CA PRO A 222 9.40 3.57 -27.70
C PRO A 222 8.30 3.22 -28.72
N SER A 223 7.49 2.19 -28.46
CA SER A 223 6.38 1.80 -29.33
C SER A 223 5.09 2.56 -29.05
N ASN A 224 4.93 3.08 -27.83
CA ASN A 224 3.78 3.87 -27.44
C ASN A 224 4.17 4.97 -26.42
N PRO A 225 4.57 6.15 -26.89
CA PRO A 225 4.97 7.27 -26.03
C PRO A 225 3.88 7.73 -25.05
N SER A 226 2.60 7.47 -25.34
CA SER A 226 1.49 7.83 -24.44
C SER A 226 1.57 7.09 -23.09
N LEU A 227 2.30 5.97 -23.01
CA LEU A 227 2.52 5.23 -21.78
C LEU A 227 3.32 6.01 -20.72
N ILE A 228 4.06 7.06 -21.12
CA ILE A 228 4.70 7.97 -20.16
C ILE A 228 3.65 8.86 -19.49
N TRP A 229 2.59 9.22 -20.20
CA TRP A 229 1.61 10.17 -19.68
C TRP A 229 0.85 9.60 -18.48
N GLY A 230 0.51 8.32 -18.47
CA GLY A 230 -0.14 7.67 -17.32
C GLY A 230 0.66 7.85 -16.03
N PRO A 231 1.92 7.34 -15.92
CA PRO A 231 2.77 7.56 -14.76
C PRO A 231 2.99 9.03 -14.40
N VAL A 232 3.21 9.90 -15.42
CA VAL A 232 3.40 11.33 -15.19
C VAL A 232 2.13 11.97 -14.64
N SER A 233 0.95 11.68 -15.20
CA SER A 233 -0.32 12.21 -14.71
C SER A 233 -0.64 11.72 -13.28
N ASN A 234 -0.33 10.48 -12.96
CA ASN A 234 -0.50 9.91 -11.62
C ASN A 234 0.35 10.61 -10.54
N VAL A 235 1.41 11.31 -10.93
CA VAL A 235 2.18 12.17 -10.02
C VAL A 235 1.74 13.62 -10.13
N VAL A 236 1.59 14.15 -11.34
CA VAL A 236 1.31 15.58 -11.57
C VAL A 236 -0.01 16.01 -10.97
N PHE A 237 -1.11 15.29 -11.23
CA PHE A 237 -2.43 15.71 -10.76
C PHE A 237 -2.58 15.62 -9.23
N PRO A 238 -2.31 14.46 -8.58
CA PRO A 238 -2.45 14.36 -7.12
C PRO A 238 -1.48 15.26 -6.35
N TYR A 239 -0.27 15.49 -6.90
CA TYR A 239 0.79 16.27 -6.22
C TYR A 239 0.95 17.69 -6.79
N SER A 240 -0.03 18.23 -7.49
CA SER A 240 0.08 19.51 -8.21
C SER A 240 0.63 20.65 -7.35
N MET A 241 0.17 20.79 -6.11
CA MET A 241 0.66 21.81 -5.17
C MET A 241 2.10 21.59 -4.71
N MET A 242 2.61 20.37 -4.85
CA MET A 242 3.93 19.97 -4.36
C MET A 242 4.94 19.68 -5.48
N LEU A 243 4.61 19.99 -6.75
CA LEU A 243 5.51 19.73 -7.89
C LEU A 243 6.86 20.45 -7.73
N VAL A 244 6.86 21.69 -7.26
CA VAL A 244 8.11 22.44 -7.02
C VAL A 244 8.96 21.76 -5.93
N PRO A 245 8.45 21.45 -4.76
CA PRO A 245 9.16 20.62 -3.77
C PRO A 245 9.67 19.29 -4.31
N ILE A 246 8.89 18.58 -5.13
CA ILE A 246 9.31 17.31 -5.74
C ILE A 246 10.52 17.51 -6.64
N ILE A 247 10.42 18.38 -7.63
CA ILE A 247 11.49 18.61 -8.61
C ILE A 247 12.76 19.11 -7.91
N VAL A 248 12.61 20.15 -7.08
CA VAL A 248 13.74 20.76 -6.39
C VAL A 248 14.34 19.81 -5.35
N GLY A 249 13.52 19.04 -4.63
CA GLY A 249 13.97 18.09 -3.63
C GLY A 249 14.77 16.95 -4.24
N LEU A 250 14.26 16.33 -5.29
CA LEU A 250 15.00 15.30 -6.02
C LEU A 250 16.29 15.85 -6.64
N PHE A 251 16.23 17.02 -7.29
CA PHE A 251 17.43 17.67 -7.82
C PHE A 251 18.48 17.95 -6.74
N ALA A 252 18.05 18.42 -5.58
CA ALA A 252 18.96 18.69 -4.46
C ALA A 252 19.65 17.41 -3.96
N ILE A 253 18.91 16.28 -3.86
CA ILE A 253 19.50 14.99 -3.48
C ILE A 253 20.46 14.51 -4.59
N PHE A 254 20.06 14.54 -5.86
CA PHE A 254 20.95 14.15 -6.97
C PHE A 254 22.22 14.98 -7.01
N ARG A 255 22.13 16.30 -6.78
CA ARG A 255 23.32 17.17 -6.71
C ARG A 255 24.31 16.71 -5.64
N LEU A 256 23.84 16.14 -4.53
CA LEU A 256 24.71 15.65 -3.45
C LEU A 256 25.60 14.48 -3.90
N TYR A 257 25.19 13.66 -4.88
CA TYR A 257 26.08 12.64 -5.48
C TYR A 257 27.37 13.23 -6.02
N PHE A 258 27.30 14.42 -6.62
CA PHE A 258 28.45 15.05 -7.25
C PHE A 258 29.29 15.86 -6.26
N ILE A 259 28.69 16.36 -5.17
CA ILE A 259 29.34 17.28 -4.25
C ILE A 259 29.91 16.55 -3.02
N ARG A 260 29.18 15.53 -2.50
CA ARG A 260 29.52 14.84 -1.25
C ARG A 260 29.24 13.33 -1.29
N PRO A 261 29.73 12.61 -2.31
CA PRO A 261 29.33 11.22 -2.53
C PRO A 261 29.72 10.26 -1.40
N PHE A 262 30.74 10.62 -0.59
CA PHE A 262 31.30 9.74 0.45
C PHE A 262 31.03 10.22 1.89
N GLU A 263 30.16 11.21 2.09
CA GLU A 263 29.77 11.58 3.46
C GLU A 263 28.88 10.48 4.05
N TYR A 264 29.36 9.76 5.07
CA TYR A 264 28.71 8.56 5.60
C TYR A 264 27.24 8.73 6.01
N ARG A 265 26.82 9.96 6.35
CA ARG A 265 25.42 10.25 6.69
C ARG A 265 24.51 10.35 5.47
N LEU A 266 25.06 10.77 4.34
CA LEU A 266 24.36 10.82 3.06
C LEU A 266 24.37 9.48 2.36
N THR A 267 25.36 8.63 2.63
CA THR A 267 25.54 7.34 1.96
C THR A 267 24.28 6.48 1.96
N PRO A 268 23.56 6.26 3.09
CA PRO A 268 22.33 5.48 3.08
C PRO A 268 21.26 6.07 2.15
N ILE A 269 21.13 7.40 2.11
CA ILE A 269 20.15 8.11 1.27
C ILE A 269 20.52 7.97 -0.21
N LEU A 270 21.80 8.21 -0.54
CA LEU A 270 22.24 8.23 -1.93
C LEU A 270 22.25 6.82 -2.56
N ILE A 271 22.63 5.80 -1.80
CA ILE A 271 22.70 4.42 -2.33
C ILE A 271 21.30 3.80 -2.45
N SER A 272 20.35 4.14 -1.56
CA SER A 272 19.00 3.58 -1.61
C SER A 272 18.13 4.16 -2.73
N LEU A 273 18.28 5.45 -3.04
CA LEU A 273 17.43 6.16 -3.99
C LEU A 273 17.37 5.57 -5.42
N PRO A 274 18.46 5.05 -6.02
CA PRO A 274 18.39 4.47 -7.36
C PRO A 274 17.46 3.27 -7.49
N ALA A 275 17.28 2.48 -6.43
CA ALA A 275 16.50 1.26 -6.50
C ALA A 275 15.00 1.51 -6.71
N PRO A 276 14.31 2.43 -6.00
CA PRO A 276 12.95 2.83 -6.34
C PRO A 276 12.82 3.37 -7.77
N PHE A 277 13.81 4.14 -8.26
CA PHE A 277 13.80 4.61 -9.65
C PHE A 277 13.91 3.46 -10.66
N LEU A 278 14.79 2.48 -10.42
CA LEU A 278 14.89 1.30 -11.26
C LEU A 278 13.59 0.51 -11.25
N TRP A 279 12.97 0.36 -10.07
CA TRP A 279 11.66 -0.28 -9.97
C TRP A 279 10.59 0.48 -10.75
N ALA A 280 10.53 1.81 -10.65
CA ALA A 280 9.56 2.62 -11.39
C ALA A 280 9.71 2.48 -12.92
N LEU A 281 10.91 2.19 -13.42
CA LEU A 281 11.14 1.88 -14.84
C LEU A 281 10.59 0.51 -15.23
N LEU A 282 10.44 -0.40 -14.28
CA LEU A 282 9.87 -1.71 -14.50
C LEU A 282 8.35 -1.69 -14.35
N ASP A 283 7.85 -1.15 -13.24
CA ASP A 283 6.45 -1.15 -12.88
C ASP A 283 6.12 0.10 -12.06
N PHE A 284 5.41 1.04 -12.65
CA PHE A 284 4.87 2.22 -12.00
C PHE A 284 3.42 2.39 -12.43
N GLN A 285 2.49 2.09 -11.53
CA GLN A 285 1.07 1.99 -11.86
C GLN A 285 0.27 3.18 -11.35
N LEU A 286 0.42 3.52 -10.07
CA LEU A 286 -0.45 4.45 -9.37
C LEU A 286 0.33 5.55 -8.64
N SER A 287 -0.38 6.60 -8.25
CA SER A 287 0.17 7.70 -7.44
C SER A 287 0.84 7.22 -6.14
N ASP A 288 0.35 6.12 -5.57
CA ASP A 288 0.85 5.57 -4.31
C ASP A 288 2.23 4.91 -4.46
N ASP A 289 2.63 4.53 -5.69
CA ASP A 289 4.01 4.09 -5.99
C ASP A 289 5.02 5.21 -5.77
N PHE A 290 4.56 6.46 -5.80
CA PHE A 290 5.41 7.62 -5.54
C PHE A 290 5.73 7.81 -4.06
N PHE A 291 4.99 7.18 -3.13
CA PHE A 291 5.21 7.35 -1.69
C PHE A 291 6.62 7.02 -1.24
N VAL A 292 7.27 6.05 -1.85
CA VAL A 292 8.67 5.68 -1.56
C VAL A 292 9.67 6.82 -1.80
N TYR A 293 9.33 7.82 -2.62
CA TYR A 293 10.21 8.96 -2.87
C TYR A 293 10.02 10.10 -1.88
N LEU A 294 8.88 10.15 -1.18
CA LEU A 294 8.50 11.29 -0.34
C LEU A 294 9.52 11.64 0.75
N PRO A 295 10.13 10.68 1.48
CA PRO A 295 11.18 11.00 2.45
C PRO A 295 12.38 11.70 1.81
N TYR A 296 12.81 11.25 0.62
CA TYR A 296 13.94 11.84 -0.10
C TYR A 296 13.63 13.25 -0.58
N VAL A 297 12.48 13.42 -1.21
CA VAL A 297 11.98 14.72 -1.68
C VAL A 297 11.93 15.70 -0.51
N ALA A 298 11.34 15.30 0.60
CA ALA A 298 11.16 16.15 1.76
C ALA A 298 12.49 16.61 2.36
N ILE A 299 13.43 15.69 2.60
CA ILE A 299 14.75 16.06 3.15
C ILE A 299 15.59 16.84 2.14
N GLY A 300 15.50 16.54 0.85
CA GLY A 300 16.20 17.26 -0.21
C GLY A 300 15.72 18.70 -0.34
N PHE A 301 14.39 18.90 -0.37
CA PHE A 301 13.80 20.23 -0.42
C PHE A 301 14.12 21.05 0.84
N GLY A 302 14.00 20.44 2.03
CA GLY A 302 14.39 21.09 3.29
C GLY A 302 15.85 21.54 3.31
N ALA A 303 16.76 20.70 2.78
CA ALA A 303 18.18 21.04 2.66
C ALA A 303 18.42 22.16 1.63
N PHE A 304 17.70 22.15 0.50
CA PHE A 304 17.76 23.21 -0.50
C PHE A 304 17.33 24.54 0.08
N VAL A 305 16.15 24.62 0.67
CA VAL A 305 15.60 25.83 1.29
C VAL A 305 16.55 26.36 2.36
N PHE A 306 17.08 25.50 3.21
CA PHE A 306 18.07 25.88 4.22
C PHE A 306 19.35 26.48 3.59
N SER A 307 19.82 25.90 2.49
CA SER A 307 20.97 26.43 1.74
C SER A 307 20.71 27.83 1.16
N VAL A 308 19.48 28.08 0.67
CA VAL A 308 19.06 29.40 0.19
C VAL A 308 19.00 30.39 1.35
N ILE A 309 18.35 30.03 2.45
CA ILE A 309 18.23 30.89 3.65
C ILE A 309 19.61 31.35 4.14
N ARG A 310 20.62 30.48 4.15
CA ARG A 310 21.98 30.83 4.59
C ARG A 310 22.74 31.77 3.67
N ARG A 311 22.30 31.94 2.42
CA ARG A 311 23.01 32.80 1.44
C ARG A 311 22.40 34.18 1.27
N VAL A 312 21.22 34.42 1.83
CA VAL A 312 20.53 35.70 1.69
C VAL A 312 20.93 36.69 2.80
N LYS A 313 20.79 37.99 2.51
CA LYS A 313 21.14 39.07 3.47
C LYS A 313 20.29 39.01 4.76
N ASN A 314 19.00 38.61 4.64
CA ASN A 314 18.04 38.55 5.74
C ASN A 314 17.56 37.10 5.97
N PRO A 315 18.39 36.22 6.54
CA PRO A 315 18.07 34.80 6.66
C PRO A 315 16.83 34.52 7.53
N ARG A 316 16.58 35.37 8.54
CA ARG A 316 15.39 35.23 9.41
C ARG A 316 14.10 35.49 8.61
N LEU A 317 14.02 36.57 7.83
CA LEU A 317 12.87 36.94 7.04
C LEU A 317 12.54 35.85 6.01
N ILE A 318 13.54 35.40 5.25
CA ILE A 318 13.36 34.38 4.23
C ILE A 318 13.05 33.01 4.87
N GLY A 319 13.68 32.67 5.97
CA GLY A 319 13.36 31.45 6.73
C GLY A 319 11.93 31.43 7.25
N THR A 320 11.47 32.56 7.80
CA THR A 320 10.09 32.73 8.26
C THR A 320 9.09 32.63 7.08
N PHE A 321 9.42 33.26 5.95
CA PHE A 321 8.59 33.18 4.73
C PHE A 321 8.40 31.73 4.25
N PHE A 322 9.48 30.99 4.04
CA PHE A 322 9.40 29.58 3.62
C PHE A 322 8.73 28.72 4.70
N GLY A 323 9.01 28.95 5.97
CA GLY A 323 8.35 28.25 7.07
C GLY A 323 6.85 28.47 7.09
N MET A 324 6.37 29.72 6.93
CA MET A 324 4.96 30.04 6.87
C MET A 324 4.30 29.50 5.59
N LEU A 325 4.97 29.57 4.45
CA LEU A 325 4.46 29.02 3.19
C LEU A 325 4.23 27.49 3.31
N LEU A 326 5.25 26.76 3.77
CA LEU A 326 5.13 25.31 3.95
C LEU A 326 4.11 24.94 5.05
N LEU A 327 4.04 25.71 6.12
CA LEU A 327 3.02 25.53 7.15
C LEU A 327 1.61 25.76 6.58
N GLY A 328 1.44 26.79 5.75
CA GLY A 328 0.16 27.06 5.07
C GLY A 328 -0.25 25.91 4.17
N VAL A 329 0.69 25.37 3.37
CA VAL A 329 0.44 24.18 2.53
C VAL A 329 0.11 22.96 3.40
N ALA A 330 0.87 22.71 4.46
CA ALA A 330 0.61 21.59 5.36
C ALA A 330 -0.77 21.68 6.03
N ILE A 331 -1.15 22.89 6.51
CA ILE A 331 -2.48 23.14 7.08
C ILE A 331 -3.57 22.91 6.02
N ALA A 332 -3.40 23.42 4.79
CA ALA A 332 -4.35 23.24 3.72
C ALA A 332 -4.52 21.76 3.36
N SER A 333 -3.41 21.01 3.25
CA SER A 333 -3.43 19.56 3.02
C SER A 333 -4.15 18.82 4.15
N THR A 334 -3.78 19.08 5.41
CA THR A 334 -4.40 18.43 6.58
C THR A 334 -5.90 18.79 6.70
N PHE A 335 -6.28 20.04 6.41
CA PHE A 335 -7.68 20.45 6.41
C PHE A 335 -8.47 19.72 5.32
N HIS A 336 -7.89 19.56 4.13
CA HIS A 336 -8.51 18.82 3.02
C HIS A 336 -8.64 17.33 3.36
N GLU A 337 -7.63 16.72 3.97
CA GLU A 337 -7.66 15.33 4.48
C GLU A 337 -8.77 15.14 5.52
N LEU A 338 -8.84 16.03 6.50
CA LEU A 338 -9.86 15.97 7.55
C LEU A 338 -11.28 16.16 6.99
N ASN A 339 -11.46 17.04 6.01
CA ASN A 339 -12.75 17.20 5.34
C ASN A 339 -13.14 15.96 4.54
N ALA A 340 -12.19 15.37 3.81
CA ALA A 340 -12.43 14.12 3.08
C ALA A 340 -12.76 12.95 4.01
N LEU A 341 -12.12 12.89 5.18
CA LEU A 341 -12.46 11.92 6.23
C LEU A 341 -13.82 12.16 6.84
N ALA A 342 -14.15 13.43 7.16
CA ALA A 342 -15.42 13.80 7.76
C ALA A 342 -16.59 13.58 6.78
N ALA A 343 -16.39 13.92 5.50
CA ALA A 343 -17.38 13.66 4.45
C ALA A 343 -17.54 12.16 4.16
N ASN A 344 -16.55 11.35 4.50
CA ASN A 344 -16.51 9.91 4.20
C ASN A 344 -16.82 9.57 2.73
N SER A 345 -16.68 10.54 1.82
CA SER A 345 -17.05 10.40 0.41
C SER A 345 -15.80 10.27 -0.48
N LEU A 346 -15.93 9.53 -1.58
CA LEU A 346 -14.96 9.59 -2.67
C LEU A 346 -15.10 10.93 -3.40
N LEU A 347 -13.97 11.48 -3.86
CA LEU A 347 -13.98 12.66 -4.73
C LEU A 347 -14.86 12.36 -5.97
N GLY A 348 -15.96 13.10 -6.06
CA GLY A 348 -16.89 12.98 -7.20
C GLY A 348 -18.02 11.96 -7.06
N THR A 349 -18.22 11.36 -5.88
CA THR A 349 -19.38 10.51 -5.59
C THR A 349 -20.14 11.02 -4.35
N ASP A 350 -21.45 10.87 -4.35
CA ASP A 350 -22.30 11.20 -3.20
C ASP A 350 -22.36 10.05 -2.16
N ILE A 351 -21.62 8.96 -2.39
CA ILE A 351 -21.64 7.78 -1.53
C ILE A 351 -20.63 7.93 -0.41
N ASP A 352 -21.07 7.72 0.82
CA ASP A 352 -20.25 7.72 2.02
C ASP A 352 -20.15 6.33 2.68
N LEU A 353 -19.33 6.22 3.73
CA LEU A 353 -19.16 4.96 4.48
C LEU A 353 -20.46 4.48 5.13
N ARG A 354 -21.32 5.41 5.53
CA ARG A 354 -22.61 5.12 6.16
C ARG A 354 -23.55 4.47 5.15
N GLN A 355 -23.69 5.07 3.96
CA GLN A 355 -24.52 4.52 2.88
C GLN A 355 -24.03 3.13 2.43
N GLN A 356 -22.72 2.92 2.38
CA GLN A 356 -22.15 1.61 2.11
C GLN A 356 -22.56 0.56 3.15
N ARG A 357 -22.49 0.93 4.43
CA ARG A 357 -22.89 0.04 5.54
C ARG A 357 -24.39 -0.21 5.56
N GLU A 358 -25.21 0.83 5.43
CA GLU A 358 -26.68 0.71 5.36
C GLU A 358 -27.12 -0.19 4.20
N GLY A 359 -26.51 -0.02 3.01
CA GLY A 359 -26.79 -0.90 1.87
C GLY A 359 -26.32 -2.34 2.08
N ALA A 360 -25.23 -2.58 2.79
CA ALA A 360 -24.83 -3.95 3.13
C ALA A 360 -25.83 -4.61 4.10
N LEU A 361 -26.28 -3.89 5.12
CA LEU A 361 -27.33 -4.35 6.05
C LEU A 361 -28.68 -4.57 5.33
N GLU A 362 -29.00 -3.76 4.32
CA GLU A 362 -30.21 -3.95 3.50
C GLU A 362 -30.12 -5.25 2.67
N ILE A 363 -28.94 -5.64 2.18
CA ILE A 363 -28.73 -6.95 1.53
C ILE A 363 -29.08 -8.08 2.51
N GLU A 364 -28.55 -8.03 3.73
CA GLU A 364 -28.84 -9.04 4.75
C GLU A 364 -30.33 -9.08 5.14
N ASN A 365 -30.97 -7.93 5.32
CA ASN A 365 -32.39 -7.83 5.62
C ASN A 365 -33.28 -8.38 4.49
N ARG A 366 -32.87 -8.19 3.23
CA ARG A 366 -33.65 -8.59 2.07
C ARG A 366 -33.51 -10.08 1.75
N PHE A 367 -32.29 -10.62 1.85
CA PHE A 367 -32.01 -12.00 1.46
C PHE A 367 -31.89 -12.97 2.65
N GLY A 368 -31.88 -12.43 3.89
CA GLY A 368 -31.75 -13.17 5.14
C GLY A 368 -30.32 -13.30 5.63
N GLU A 369 -30.19 -13.46 6.96
CA GLU A 369 -28.89 -13.63 7.62
C GLU A 369 -28.14 -14.90 7.17
N ASP A 370 -28.85 -15.92 6.72
CA ASP A 370 -28.30 -17.22 6.27
C ASP A 370 -28.00 -17.27 4.76
N VAL A 371 -28.21 -16.17 4.04
CA VAL A 371 -27.95 -16.13 2.60
C VAL A 371 -26.49 -16.47 2.31
N LYS A 372 -26.28 -17.35 1.33
CA LYS A 372 -24.92 -17.69 0.87
C LYS A 372 -24.37 -16.54 0.04
N LEU A 373 -23.52 -15.73 0.68
CA LEU A 373 -22.95 -14.52 0.10
C LEU A 373 -21.52 -14.77 -0.37
N ALA A 374 -21.22 -14.40 -1.61
CA ALA A 374 -19.86 -14.35 -2.15
C ALA A 374 -19.53 -12.95 -2.67
N SER A 375 -18.25 -12.71 -2.88
CA SER A 375 -17.73 -11.47 -3.50
C SER A 375 -16.90 -11.81 -4.73
N ILE A 376 -17.12 -11.03 -5.79
CA ILE A 376 -16.20 -10.90 -6.92
C ILE A 376 -15.91 -9.40 -7.09
N ASN A 377 -14.75 -8.92 -6.66
CA ASN A 377 -14.31 -7.52 -6.70
C ASN A 377 -15.06 -6.52 -5.78
N SER A 378 -15.89 -6.98 -4.85
CA SER A 378 -16.58 -6.14 -3.88
C SER A 378 -16.54 -6.72 -2.45
N PRO A 379 -15.36 -6.98 -1.87
CA PRO A 379 -15.24 -7.55 -0.53
C PRO A 379 -15.72 -6.60 0.58
N GLN A 380 -16.04 -5.33 0.27
CA GLN A 380 -16.57 -4.37 1.22
C GLN A 380 -17.84 -4.88 1.92
N VAL A 381 -18.75 -5.53 1.19
CA VAL A 381 -19.99 -6.06 1.77
C VAL A 381 -19.68 -7.12 2.81
N LEU A 382 -18.71 -8.01 2.54
CA LEU A 382 -18.25 -9.02 3.49
C LEU A 382 -17.67 -8.37 4.75
N VAL A 383 -16.92 -7.27 4.59
CA VAL A 383 -16.36 -6.50 5.71
C VAL A 383 -17.46 -5.92 6.58
N PHE A 384 -18.47 -5.26 5.99
CA PHE A 384 -19.56 -4.63 6.76
C PHE A 384 -20.42 -5.65 7.50
N LEU A 385 -20.62 -6.83 6.92
CA LEU A 385 -21.45 -7.89 7.47
C LEU A 385 -20.66 -8.92 8.29
N HIS A 386 -19.35 -8.78 8.40
CA HIS A 386 -18.46 -9.78 9.03
C HIS A 386 -18.67 -11.19 8.49
N ARG A 387 -18.91 -11.31 7.17
CA ARG A 387 -19.21 -12.60 6.51
C ARG A 387 -17.96 -13.17 5.86
N GLU A 388 -17.91 -14.49 5.80
CA GLU A 388 -16.84 -15.23 5.13
C GLU A 388 -17.13 -15.40 3.65
N ASN A 389 -16.11 -15.20 2.81
CA ASN A 389 -16.18 -15.58 1.39
C ASN A 389 -16.03 -17.10 1.25
N PRO A 390 -16.80 -17.78 0.38
CA PRO A 390 -16.75 -19.24 0.26
C PRO A 390 -15.42 -19.77 -0.31
N ASN A 391 -14.57 -18.91 -0.82
CA ASN A 391 -13.26 -19.25 -1.37
C ASN A 391 -12.25 -18.11 -1.15
N PRO A 392 -10.93 -18.35 -1.32
CA PRO A 392 -9.92 -17.33 -1.06
C PRO A 392 -9.79 -16.26 -2.18
N TYR A 393 -10.71 -16.19 -3.12
CA TYR A 393 -10.66 -15.26 -4.25
C TYR A 393 -11.86 -14.28 -4.24
N PRO A 394 -11.98 -13.38 -3.23
CA PRO A 394 -13.07 -12.40 -3.17
C PRO A 394 -12.91 -11.27 -4.19
N PHE A 395 -11.84 -11.29 -4.98
CA PHE A 395 -11.56 -10.36 -6.06
C PHE A 395 -10.72 -11.04 -7.14
N ILE A 396 -10.85 -10.55 -8.39
CA ILE A 396 -10.07 -10.98 -9.54
C ILE A 396 -9.31 -9.76 -10.04
N THR A 397 -7.98 -9.76 -9.83
CA THR A 397 -7.05 -8.82 -10.43
C THR A 397 -6.13 -9.53 -11.39
N ALA A 398 -5.27 -8.78 -12.06
CA ALA A 398 -4.34 -9.30 -13.05
C ALA A 398 -3.63 -10.61 -12.62
N GLY A 399 -3.88 -11.69 -13.32
CA GLY A 399 -3.25 -13.00 -13.13
C GLY A 399 -3.93 -13.92 -12.11
N ILE A 400 -4.87 -13.44 -11.29
CA ILE A 400 -5.59 -14.30 -10.32
C ILE A 400 -6.48 -15.31 -11.04
N ASP A 401 -7.12 -14.94 -12.13
CA ASP A 401 -7.89 -15.85 -12.96
C ASP A 401 -7.05 -17.00 -13.55
N GLN A 402 -5.79 -16.70 -13.92
CA GLN A 402 -4.85 -17.71 -14.38
C GLN A 402 -4.34 -18.59 -13.22
N GLU A 403 -4.21 -18.05 -12.03
CA GLU A 403 -3.89 -18.80 -10.82
C GLU A 403 -5.02 -19.77 -10.47
N ILE A 404 -6.27 -19.32 -10.52
CA ILE A 404 -7.46 -20.15 -10.34
C ILE A 404 -7.46 -21.29 -11.37
N GLU A 405 -7.23 -20.99 -12.67
CA GLU A 405 -7.15 -22.01 -13.71
C GLU A 405 -6.07 -23.05 -13.43
N ALA A 406 -4.93 -22.64 -12.90
CA ALA A 406 -3.79 -23.53 -12.64
C ALA A 406 -3.93 -24.38 -11.37
N LYS A 407 -4.61 -23.86 -10.35
CA LYS A 407 -4.58 -24.43 -8.98
C LYS A 407 -5.92 -24.97 -8.49
N TRP A 408 -7.03 -24.40 -8.94
CA TRP A 408 -8.34 -24.85 -8.46
C TRP A 408 -8.68 -26.22 -9.04
N PRO A 409 -9.30 -27.13 -8.28
CA PRO A 409 -9.75 -28.41 -8.78
C PRO A 409 -10.77 -28.25 -9.93
N GLY A 410 -10.40 -28.68 -11.14
CA GLY A 410 -11.19 -28.47 -12.35
C GLY A 410 -11.01 -27.11 -13.01
N GLY A 411 -9.94 -26.37 -12.64
CA GLY A 411 -9.57 -25.08 -13.22
C GLY A 411 -10.58 -23.98 -12.95
N PHE A 412 -10.62 -22.97 -13.82
CA PHE A 412 -11.53 -21.83 -13.69
C PHE A 412 -13.01 -22.26 -13.74
N GLU A 413 -13.34 -23.25 -14.55
CA GLU A 413 -14.70 -23.83 -14.60
C GLU A 413 -15.08 -24.53 -13.30
N GLY A 414 -14.14 -25.26 -12.67
CA GLY A 414 -14.34 -25.85 -11.34
C GLY A 414 -14.59 -24.80 -10.26
N TRP A 415 -13.91 -23.66 -10.33
CA TRP A 415 -14.15 -22.54 -9.44
C TRP A 415 -15.54 -21.92 -9.62
N LEU A 416 -16.01 -21.74 -10.86
CA LEU A 416 -17.35 -21.25 -11.15
C LEU A 416 -18.43 -22.20 -10.59
N ARG A 417 -18.27 -23.53 -10.73
CA ARG A 417 -19.17 -24.52 -10.11
C ARG A 417 -19.16 -24.41 -8.58
N GLY A 418 -17.98 -24.26 -7.96
CA GLY A 418 -17.88 -24.06 -6.54
C GLY A 418 -18.59 -22.79 -6.05
N LEU A 419 -18.54 -21.71 -6.81
CA LEU A 419 -19.32 -20.49 -6.54
C LEU A 419 -20.82 -20.75 -6.66
N GLU A 420 -21.29 -21.46 -7.70
CA GLU A 420 -22.71 -21.78 -7.90
C GLU A 420 -23.31 -22.58 -6.75
N GLU A 421 -22.53 -23.49 -6.16
CA GLU A 421 -22.96 -24.32 -5.02
C GLU A 421 -22.93 -23.57 -3.69
N SER A 422 -22.05 -22.58 -3.58
CA SER A 422 -21.74 -21.88 -2.32
C SER A 422 -22.28 -20.45 -2.26
N SER A 423 -22.94 -19.93 -3.30
CA SER A 423 -23.46 -18.56 -3.31
C SER A 423 -24.84 -18.44 -3.94
N ASP A 424 -25.74 -17.76 -3.21
CA ASP A 424 -27.06 -17.35 -3.71
C ASP A 424 -27.00 -15.89 -4.19
N VAL A 425 -26.12 -15.08 -3.58
CA VAL A 425 -25.88 -13.69 -3.92
C VAL A 425 -24.39 -13.44 -4.07
N ILE A 426 -23.99 -12.80 -5.16
CA ILE A 426 -22.61 -12.42 -5.43
C ILE A 426 -22.54 -10.89 -5.51
N THR A 427 -21.75 -10.27 -4.64
CA THR A 427 -21.47 -8.84 -4.68
C THR A 427 -20.32 -8.54 -5.63
N PHE A 428 -20.50 -7.58 -6.55
CA PHE A 428 -19.49 -7.35 -7.58
C PHE A 428 -19.10 -5.90 -7.81
N LEU A 429 -19.91 -4.92 -7.43
CA LEU A 429 -19.60 -3.52 -7.67
C LEU A 429 -20.35 -2.62 -6.66
N GLY A 430 -19.67 -1.54 -6.22
CA GLY A 430 -20.31 -0.42 -5.54
C GLY A 430 -20.38 0.79 -6.48
N ASP A 431 -21.36 1.67 -6.30
CA ASP A 431 -21.42 2.93 -7.04
C ASP A 431 -20.10 3.74 -6.81
N GLY A 432 -19.59 4.35 -7.87
CA GLY A 432 -18.32 5.05 -7.86
C GLY A 432 -17.09 4.18 -8.15
N GLN A 433 -17.28 2.88 -8.36
CA GLN A 433 -16.24 2.00 -8.87
C GLN A 433 -16.51 1.66 -10.34
N THR A 434 -15.52 1.87 -11.20
CA THR A 434 -15.66 1.72 -12.66
C THR A 434 -15.32 0.32 -13.18
N LEU A 435 -14.89 -0.59 -12.28
CA LEU A 435 -14.43 -1.91 -12.70
C LEU A 435 -15.57 -2.93 -12.68
N SER A 436 -15.92 -3.43 -13.87
CA SER A 436 -16.71 -4.64 -14.01
C SER A 436 -16.01 -5.80 -13.27
N PRO A 437 -16.76 -6.78 -12.71
CA PRO A 437 -16.18 -7.96 -12.06
C PRO A 437 -15.23 -8.74 -12.97
N THR A 438 -15.36 -8.55 -14.29
CA THR A 438 -14.58 -9.24 -15.30
C THR A 438 -13.46 -8.38 -15.90
N ALA A 439 -13.35 -7.10 -15.53
CA ALA A 439 -12.49 -6.13 -16.24
C ALA A 439 -11.01 -6.50 -16.23
N GLU A 440 -10.54 -7.13 -15.16
CA GLU A 440 -9.13 -7.47 -14.96
C GLU A 440 -8.81 -8.94 -15.28
N ALA A 441 -9.80 -9.76 -15.65
CA ALA A 441 -9.58 -11.13 -16.10
C ALA A 441 -9.07 -11.17 -17.54
N THR A 442 -8.37 -12.25 -17.93
CA THR A 442 -8.01 -12.51 -19.32
C THR A 442 -9.24 -12.56 -20.21
N SER A 443 -9.10 -12.29 -21.49
CA SER A 443 -10.24 -12.27 -22.44
C SER A 443 -11.04 -13.57 -22.42
N LYS A 444 -10.36 -14.73 -22.33
CA LYS A 444 -10.99 -16.07 -22.21
C LYS A 444 -11.82 -16.18 -20.93
N HIS A 445 -11.25 -15.92 -19.77
CA HIS A 445 -11.94 -16.08 -18.50
C HIS A 445 -13.00 -15.00 -18.28
N ARG A 446 -12.79 -13.81 -18.82
CA ARG A 446 -13.78 -12.73 -18.83
C ARG A 446 -15.06 -13.17 -19.53
N GLN A 447 -14.96 -13.69 -20.76
CA GLN A 447 -16.12 -14.18 -21.49
C GLN A 447 -16.80 -15.33 -20.75
N GLN A 448 -16.02 -16.30 -20.29
CA GLN A 448 -16.52 -17.46 -19.55
C GLN A 448 -17.26 -17.06 -18.26
N LEU A 449 -16.73 -16.11 -17.48
CA LEU A 449 -17.35 -15.59 -16.27
C LEU A 449 -18.65 -14.83 -16.61
N THR A 450 -18.62 -13.98 -17.64
CA THR A 450 -19.80 -13.22 -18.08
C THR A 450 -20.93 -14.17 -18.51
N ASP A 451 -20.65 -15.12 -19.41
CA ASP A 451 -21.65 -16.08 -19.91
C ASP A 451 -22.23 -16.94 -18.77
N TRP A 452 -21.37 -17.30 -17.81
CA TRP A 452 -21.80 -18.06 -16.64
C TRP A 452 -22.71 -17.24 -15.71
N LEU A 453 -22.37 -15.97 -15.42
CA LEU A 453 -23.20 -15.08 -14.61
C LEU A 453 -24.55 -14.82 -15.30
N ASP A 454 -24.53 -14.43 -16.56
CA ASP A 454 -25.75 -14.08 -17.33
C ASP A 454 -26.71 -15.26 -17.52
N SER A 455 -26.19 -16.48 -17.45
CA SER A 455 -27.02 -17.69 -17.60
C SER A 455 -27.66 -18.21 -16.30
N ARG A 456 -27.27 -17.70 -15.13
CA ARG A 456 -27.65 -18.26 -13.82
C ARG A 456 -28.10 -17.24 -12.79
N TYR A 457 -27.77 -15.98 -13.04
CA TYR A 457 -28.04 -14.91 -12.11
C TYR A 457 -28.64 -13.71 -12.84
N HIS A 458 -29.49 -12.98 -12.17
CA HIS A 458 -29.91 -11.65 -12.61
C HIS A 458 -29.26 -10.58 -11.78
N VAL A 459 -29.16 -9.38 -12.37
CA VAL A 459 -28.53 -8.24 -11.71
C VAL A 459 -29.54 -7.44 -10.93
N GLU A 460 -29.26 -7.17 -9.67
CA GLU A 460 -30.02 -6.28 -8.81
C GLU A 460 -29.16 -5.19 -8.21
N LYS A 461 -29.76 -4.07 -7.82
CA LYS A 461 -29.12 -3.00 -7.08
C LYS A 461 -29.74 -2.84 -5.69
N VAL A 462 -28.91 -2.89 -4.65
CA VAL A 462 -29.31 -2.67 -3.25
C VAL A 462 -28.42 -1.58 -2.65
N GLY A 463 -29.01 -0.42 -2.38
CA GLY A 463 -28.22 0.76 -1.99
C GLY A 463 -27.12 1.09 -3.01
N PRO A 464 -25.84 1.22 -2.60
CA PRO A 464 -24.73 1.44 -3.51
C PRO A 464 -24.16 0.17 -4.15
N TRP A 465 -24.71 -1.02 -3.83
CA TRP A 465 -24.16 -2.30 -4.24
C TRP A 465 -24.89 -2.89 -5.44
N TRP A 466 -24.12 -3.42 -6.40
CA TRP A 466 -24.61 -4.24 -7.48
C TRP A 466 -24.39 -5.72 -7.14
N LEU A 467 -25.42 -6.52 -7.36
CA LEU A 467 -25.50 -7.93 -6.97
C LEU A 467 -25.85 -8.76 -8.17
N TYR A 468 -25.25 -9.95 -8.25
CA TYR A 468 -25.79 -11.06 -9.01
C TYR A 468 -26.60 -11.94 -8.04
N VAL A 469 -27.90 -12.05 -8.28
CA VAL A 469 -28.83 -12.86 -7.48
C VAL A 469 -29.20 -14.09 -8.26
N LYS A 470 -29.02 -15.26 -7.66
CA LYS A 470 -29.26 -16.55 -8.32
C LYS A 470 -30.71 -16.68 -8.69
N ASP A 471 -30.96 -17.06 -9.94
CA ASP A 471 -32.31 -17.43 -10.39
C ASP A 471 -32.72 -18.74 -9.70
N LEU A 472 -33.66 -18.68 -8.78
CA LEU A 472 -34.22 -19.88 -8.19
C LEU A 472 -35.06 -20.56 -9.27
N PRO A 473 -34.91 -21.89 -9.52
CA PRO A 473 -35.78 -22.59 -10.40
C PRO A 473 -37.20 -22.40 -9.89
N ASP A 474 -38.11 -21.99 -10.80
CA ASP A 474 -39.53 -21.85 -10.49
C ASP A 474 -40.00 -23.08 -9.73
N LYS A 475 -40.51 -22.87 -8.51
CA LYS A 475 -41.05 -23.93 -7.65
C LYS A 475 -42.33 -24.51 -8.22
#